data_940c37450e98a01a11f1c06dd586826c
#
_entry.id   940c37450e98a01a11f1c06dd586826c
#
_cell.length_a   1.000
_cell.length_b   1.000
_cell.length_c   1.000
_cell.angle_alpha   90.00
_cell.angle_beta   90.00
_cell.angle_gamma   90.00
#
_symmetry.space_group_name_H-M   'P 1'
#
loop_
_entity.id
_entity.type
_entity.pdbx_description
1 polymer ?
#
loop_
_entity_poly.entity_id
_entity_poly.type
_entity_poly.pdbx_seq_one_letter_code
_entity_poly.pdbx_strand_id
1 'polypeptide(L)'
;ASALAVMLLEPAHARTQHLLLEASCIGGSCIAVCWLAGGIAPTMTPFFLCLLLGFVFFDRPLATVFGLALMVVTWVMVPVPAEVVSGLVIGALTVFVVMRQANKMSAILVAGPVAGLSTALVYGALSGVAGERLPVIAANAGYLVAGGLIAAAFAVGSTFIFERLFNVATVMRLRELLDTGNKLLAQLFESAPGTYHHSLNVANLAAGAAQRIGANWLLARVGGYYHDIGKLLHPQFFGENRGELPNIHEDISPELSTKVILEHVQAGVTIATGHHLPAEVIDIIAEHHGTTVVQFFYDKASAERANLSPEAFRYQGPKPHTRESTLVFLADGVEAAARSLTKMDKAALEGLIDGVVSARVTDGQLAESQLTLGEIRVVKDYFLASLISFYHVRDAYLSAEEANERS
;
A
#
# COMPACT_ATOMS: atom_id res chain seq x y z
N ALA A 1 -20.25 -13.80 10.80
CA ALA A 1 -21.26 -13.48 9.77
C ALA A 1 -21.81 -12.04 9.93
N SER A 2 -22.05 -11.55 11.16
CA SER A 2 -22.60 -10.21 11.39
C SER A 2 -21.61 -9.05 11.13
N ALA A 3 -20.33 -9.22 11.46
CA ALA A 3 -19.31 -8.20 11.24
C ALA A 3 -19.00 -8.00 9.73
N LEU A 4 -18.98 -9.10 8.95
CA LEU A 4 -18.79 -9.04 7.51
C LEU A 4 -19.97 -8.39 6.78
N ALA A 5 -21.19 -8.64 7.25
CA ALA A 5 -22.41 -8.03 6.69
C ALA A 5 -22.47 -6.51 6.98
N VAL A 6 -21.98 -6.05 8.14
CA VAL A 6 -21.90 -4.63 8.48
C VAL A 6 -20.82 -3.92 7.66
N MET A 7 -19.67 -4.57 7.42
CA MET A 7 -18.60 -4.04 6.54
C MET A 7 -19.07 -3.87 5.09
N LEU A 8 -19.94 -4.73 4.60
CA LEU A 8 -20.46 -4.67 3.23
C LEU A 8 -21.58 -3.65 3.04
N LEU A 9 -22.30 -3.26 4.13
CA LEU A 9 -23.45 -2.39 4.05
C LEU A 9 -23.14 -0.89 4.29
N GLU A 10 -22.04 -0.55 5.01
CA GLU A 10 -21.63 0.85 5.23
C GLU A 10 -20.09 0.98 5.31
N PRO A 11 -19.37 0.95 4.19
CA PRO A 11 -17.90 0.91 4.19
C PRO A 11 -17.23 2.12 4.86
N ALA A 12 -17.82 3.31 4.75
CA ALA A 12 -17.28 4.52 5.37
C ALA A 12 -17.40 4.51 6.91
N HIS A 13 -18.51 4.00 7.43
CA HIS A 13 -18.76 3.93 8.88
C HIS A 13 -17.90 2.83 9.54
N ALA A 14 -17.80 1.69 8.91
CA ALA A 14 -16.93 0.58 9.37
C ALA A 14 -15.45 0.99 9.39
N ARG A 15 -14.98 1.72 8.37
CA ARG A 15 -13.61 2.24 8.31
C ARG A 15 -13.31 3.24 9.42
N THR A 16 -14.27 4.13 9.74
CA THR A 16 -14.13 5.09 10.85
C THR A 16 -14.09 4.37 12.20
N GLN A 17 -14.92 3.36 12.42
CA GLN A 17 -14.93 2.56 13.65
C GLN A 17 -13.62 1.78 13.81
N HIS A 18 -13.09 1.23 12.73
CA HIS A 18 -11.80 0.52 12.73
C HIS A 18 -10.65 1.45 13.11
N LEU A 19 -10.56 2.63 12.49
CA LEU A 19 -9.58 3.67 12.85
C LEU A 19 -9.67 4.11 14.31
N LEU A 20 -10.88 4.26 14.85
CA LEU A 20 -11.08 4.61 16.27
C LEU A 20 -10.61 3.49 17.21
N LEU A 21 -10.83 2.23 16.84
CA LEU A 21 -10.36 1.08 17.60
C LEU A 21 -8.83 1.01 17.60
N GLU A 22 -8.21 1.15 16.44
CA GLU A 22 -6.76 1.21 16.29
C GLU A 22 -6.16 2.32 17.14
N ALA A 23 -6.66 3.55 16.98
CA ALA A 23 -6.19 4.70 17.74
C ALA A 23 -6.36 4.49 19.26
N SER A 24 -7.47 3.89 19.69
CA SER A 24 -7.73 3.60 21.10
C SER A 24 -6.79 2.54 21.67
N CYS A 25 -6.52 1.46 20.93
CA CYS A 25 -5.61 0.40 21.35
C CYS A 25 -4.16 0.90 21.37
N ILE A 26 -3.72 1.63 20.34
CA ILE A 26 -2.38 2.22 20.27
C ILE A 26 -2.23 3.25 21.40
N GLY A 27 -3.18 4.16 21.55
CA GLY A 27 -3.15 5.19 22.59
C GLY A 27 -3.16 4.61 24.00
N GLY A 28 -4.02 3.64 24.28
CA GLY A 28 -4.10 2.97 25.56
C GLY A 28 -2.81 2.24 25.94
N SER A 29 -2.18 1.53 25.00
CA SER A 29 -0.89 0.87 25.22
C SER A 29 0.24 1.86 25.44
N CYS A 30 0.28 2.97 24.68
CA CYS A 30 1.24 4.05 24.90
C CYS A 30 1.14 4.62 26.32
N ILE A 31 -0.08 4.97 26.75
CA ILE A 31 -0.34 5.52 28.08
C ILE A 31 0.10 4.53 29.17
N ALA A 32 -0.21 3.25 29.03
CA ALA A 32 0.19 2.23 29.99
C ALA A 32 1.72 2.11 30.13
N VAL A 33 2.44 2.07 29.00
CA VAL A 33 3.91 2.03 29.00
C VAL A 33 4.51 3.29 29.60
N CYS A 34 3.98 4.47 29.26
CA CYS A 34 4.43 5.73 29.80
C CYS A 34 4.18 5.83 31.32
N TRP A 35 3.03 5.38 31.80
CA TRP A 35 2.71 5.35 33.23
C TRP A 35 3.63 4.41 34.02
N LEU A 36 3.87 3.20 33.50
CA LEU A 36 4.81 2.25 34.15
C LEU A 36 6.23 2.79 34.21
N ALA A 37 6.75 3.36 33.13
CA ALA A 37 8.09 3.94 33.09
C ALA A 37 8.20 5.17 34.01
N GLY A 38 7.17 6.02 34.04
CA GLY A 38 7.07 7.19 34.92
C GLY A 38 7.06 6.84 36.39
N GLY A 39 6.55 5.66 36.78
CA GLY A 39 6.59 5.12 38.12
C GLY A 39 8.03 4.75 38.59
N ILE A 40 8.95 4.50 37.64
CA ILE A 40 10.36 4.24 37.94
C ILE A 40 11.12 5.58 38.10
N ALA A 41 11.06 6.42 37.08
CA ALA A 41 11.59 7.77 37.06
C ALA A 41 10.76 8.64 36.10
N PRO A 42 10.14 9.74 36.54
CA PRO A 42 9.29 10.59 35.70
C PRO A 42 9.98 11.05 34.40
N THR A 43 11.27 11.40 34.49
CA THR A 43 12.07 11.83 33.32
C THR A 43 12.46 10.70 32.37
N MET A 44 12.30 9.41 32.75
CA MET A 44 12.51 8.24 31.87
C MET A 44 11.27 7.88 31.08
N THR A 45 10.17 8.56 31.28
CA THR A 45 8.91 8.32 30.55
C THR A 45 9.15 8.43 29.03
N PRO A 46 8.73 7.43 28.23
CA PRO A 46 8.93 7.44 26.79
C PRO A 46 7.89 8.34 26.08
N PHE A 47 7.90 9.65 26.35
CA PHE A 47 6.93 10.63 25.85
C PHE A 47 6.75 10.61 24.33
N PHE A 48 7.81 10.24 23.58
CA PHE A 48 7.77 10.21 22.13
C PHE A 48 7.14 8.95 21.54
N LEU A 49 6.82 7.93 22.36
CA LEU A 49 6.24 6.67 21.90
C LEU A 49 4.95 6.87 21.11
N CYS A 50 4.05 7.71 21.63
CA CYS A 50 2.77 8.00 20.98
C CYS A 50 2.94 8.68 19.62
N LEU A 51 3.92 9.59 19.52
CA LEU A 51 4.22 10.29 18.28
C LEU A 51 4.86 9.35 17.26
N LEU A 52 5.79 8.50 17.67
CA LEU A 52 6.43 7.51 16.80
C LEU A 52 5.43 6.50 16.23
N LEU A 53 4.58 5.92 17.08
CA LEU A 53 3.53 5.00 16.63
C LEU A 53 2.47 5.70 15.77
N GLY A 54 2.12 6.93 16.09
CA GLY A 54 1.26 7.74 15.26
C GLY A 54 1.78 7.82 13.82
N PHE A 55 3.07 8.11 13.63
CA PHE A 55 3.67 8.19 12.28
C PHE A 55 3.81 6.83 11.56
N VAL A 56 3.70 5.72 12.26
CA VAL A 56 3.71 4.38 11.66
C VAL A 56 2.34 4.01 11.10
N PHE A 57 1.27 4.31 11.84
CA PHE A 57 -0.07 3.79 11.58
C PHE A 57 -1.02 4.81 10.93
N PHE A 58 -0.77 6.10 11.08
CA PHE A 58 -1.65 7.15 10.59
C PHE A 58 -0.96 8.04 9.56
N ASP A 59 -1.74 8.75 8.78
CA ASP A 59 -1.25 9.81 7.90
C ASP A 59 -0.66 10.96 8.74
N ARG A 60 0.21 11.76 8.14
CA ARG A 60 1.00 12.78 8.86
C ARG A 60 0.18 13.76 9.69
N PRO A 61 -0.94 14.35 9.19
CA PRO A 61 -1.75 15.26 9.99
C PRO A 61 -2.35 14.57 11.22
N LEU A 62 -2.94 13.40 11.04
CA LEU A 62 -3.56 12.64 12.12
C LEU A 62 -2.51 12.15 13.12
N ALA A 63 -1.37 11.62 12.64
CA ALA A 63 -0.23 11.21 13.46
C ALA A 63 0.28 12.33 14.38
N THR A 64 0.39 13.55 13.83
CA THR A 64 0.85 14.72 14.59
C THR A 64 -0.14 15.10 15.67
N VAL A 65 -1.43 15.25 15.31
CA VAL A 65 -2.48 15.62 16.28
C VAL A 65 -2.63 14.54 17.36
N PHE A 66 -2.72 13.30 16.96
CA PHE A 66 -2.85 12.14 17.86
C PHE A 66 -1.65 12.03 18.82
N GLY A 67 -0.42 12.06 18.28
CA GLY A 67 0.80 11.93 19.06
C GLY A 67 0.97 13.07 20.06
N LEU A 68 0.75 14.33 19.65
CA LEU A 68 0.84 15.49 20.53
C LEU A 68 -0.26 15.47 21.62
N ALA A 69 -1.49 15.11 21.28
CA ALA A 69 -2.57 14.98 22.25
C ALA A 69 -2.24 13.94 23.34
N LEU A 70 -1.71 12.77 22.95
CA LEU A 70 -1.31 11.74 23.90
C LEU A 70 -0.06 12.13 24.70
N MET A 71 0.88 12.90 24.14
CA MET A 71 2.00 13.48 24.90
C MET A 71 1.49 14.42 26.02
N VAL A 72 0.48 15.25 25.73
CA VAL A 72 -0.15 16.11 26.75
C VAL A 72 -0.83 15.29 27.82
N VAL A 73 -1.59 14.26 27.46
CA VAL A 73 -2.22 13.34 28.42
C VAL A 73 -1.16 12.66 29.30
N THR A 74 -0.08 12.16 28.68
CA THR A 74 1.04 11.53 29.39
C THR A 74 1.71 12.50 30.38
N TRP A 75 1.93 13.76 29.97
CA TRP A 75 2.48 14.80 30.85
C TRP A 75 1.58 15.10 32.02
N VAL A 76 0.27 15.15 31.85
CA VAL A 76 -0.69 15.33 32.96
C VAL A 76 -0.63 14.14 33.95
N MET A 77 -0.47 12.93 33.45
CA MET A 77 -0.39 11.70 34.27
C MET A 77 1.00 11.53 34.96
N VAL A 78 2.06 11.95 34.30
CA VAL A 78 3.43 11.87 34.79
C VAL A 78 4.04 13.27 34.77
N PRO A 79 3.79 14.07 35.82
CA PRO A 79 4.24 15.44 35.88
C PRO A 79 5.77 15.52 35.94
N VAL A 80 6.35 16.35 35.07
CA VAL A 80 7.79 16.62 34.99
C VAL A 80 8.06 18.12 35.15
N PRO A 81 9.28 18.55 35.51
CA PRO A 81 9.63 19.96 35.60
C PRO A 81 9.44 20.73 34.30
N ALA A 82 9.23 22.05 34.38
CA ALA A 82 9.01 22.92 33.23
C ALA A 82 10.18 22.90 32.24
N GLU A 83 11.39 22.74 32.70
CA GLU A 83 12.61 22.59 31.91
C GLU A 83 12.56 21.36 31.02
N VAL A 84 12.01 20.26 31.54
CA VAL A 84 11.77 19.02 30.75
C VAL A 84 10.70 19.26 29.69
N VAL A 85 9.59 19.92 30.06
CA VAL A 85 8.49 20.24 29.09
C VAL A 85 9.03 21.07 27.94
N SER A 86 9.86 22.07 28.22
CA SER A 86 10.52 22.87 27.18
C SER A 86 11.38 22.02 26.25
N GLY A 87 12.12 21.06 26.81
CA GLY A 87 12.90 20.08 26.06
C GLY A 87 12.02 19.14 25.22
N LEU A 88 10.87 18.68 25.74
CA LEU A 88 9.92 17.81 25.03
C LEU A 88 9.36 18.46 23.77
N VAL A 89 9.15 19.79 23.76
CA VAL A 89 8.73 20.51 22.56
C VAL A 89 9.78 20.38 21.45
N ILE A 90 11.06 20.59 21.79
CA ILE A 90 12.17 20.46 20.83
C ILE A 90 12.33 18.99 20.39
N GLY A 91 12.18 18.05 21.32
CA GLY A 91 12.19 16.62 21.02
C GLY A 91 11.07 16.21 20.05
N ALA A 92 9.86 16.72 20.25
CA ALA A 92 8.73 16.45 19.35
C ALA A 92 8.99 17.03 17.94
N LEU A 93 9.53 18.25 17.84
CA LEU A 93 9.96 18.81 16.56
C LEU A 93 11.04 17.96 15.90
N THR A 94 11.96 17.42 16.67
CA THR A 94 13.00 16.50 16.18
C THR A 94 12.38 15.22 15.60
N VAL A 95 11.42 14.58 16.31
CA VAL A 95 10.68 13.44 15.78
C VAL A 95 9.99 13.80 14.46
N PHE A 96 9.30 14.94 14.42
CA PHE A 96 8.62 15.40 13.22
C PHE A 96 9.59 15.55 12.03
N VAL A 97 10.74 16.19 12.22
CA VAL A 97 11.74 16.38 11.17
C VAL A 97 12.30 15.06 10.68
N VAL A 98 12.68 14.15 11.59
CA VAL A 98 13.24 12.84 11.23
C VAL A 98 12.18 11.98 10.54
N MET A 99 10.95 11.94 11.05
CA MET A 99 9.87 11.12 10.51
C MET A 99 9.26 11.69 9.23
N ARG A 100 9.46 12.98 8.93
CA ARG A 100 8.97 13.58 7.69
C ARG A 100 9.51 12.91 6.42
N GLN A 101 10.73 12.42 6.46
CA GLN A 101 11.40 11.74 5.34
C GLN A 101 11.48 10.22 5.55
N ALA A 102 10.87 9.72 6.61
CA ALA A 102 11.01 8.34 7.03
C ALA A 102 10.14 7.41 6.18
N ASN A 103 10.82 6.64 5.35
CA ASN A 103 10.26 5.50 4.64
C ASN A 103 10.89 4.16 5.12
N LYS A 104 11.54 4.17 6.29
CA LYS A 104 12.28 3.00 6.81
C LYS A 104 12.13 2.90 8.33
N MET A 105 12.12 1.68 8.86
CA MET A 105 12.16 1.39 10.30
C MET A 105 13.34 2.04 11.00
N SER A 106 14.48 2.17 10.32
CA SER A 106 15.67 2.85 10.84
C SER A 106 15.40 4.29 11.30
N ALA A 107 14.40 4.96 10.72
CA ALA A 107 14.05 6.31 11.12
C ALA A 107 13.39 6.35 12.51
N ILE A 108 12.60 5.34 12.90
CA ILE A 108 12.02 5.21 14.24
C ILE A 108 13.15 5.00 15.24
N LEU A 109 14.11 4.09 14.90
CA LEU A 109 15.28 3.81 15.75
C LEU A 109 16.19 5.02 15.95
N VAL A 110 16.20 5.97 15.02
CA VAL A 110 16.96 7.22 15.14
C VAL A 110 16.13 8.32 15.81
N ALA A 111 14.85 8.46 15.46
CA ALA A 111 14.01 9.56 15.94
C ALA A 111 13.85 9.58 17.45
N GLY A 112 13.61 8.44 18.09
CA GLY A 112 13.45 8.34 19.54
C GLY A 112 14.70 8.78 20.31
N PRO A 113 15.88 8.17 20.09
CA PRO A 113 17.12 8.55 20.75
C PRO A 113 17.52 10.01 20.50
N VAL A 114 17.41 10.50 19.25
CA VAL A 114 17.76 11.88 18.93
C VAL A 114 16.79 12.87 19.57
N ALA A 115 15.50 12.54 19.66
CA ALA A 115 14.53 13.34 20.40
C ALA A 115 14.82 13.35 21.92
N GLY A 116 15.17 12.19 22.50
CA GLY A 116 15.60 12.10 23.89
C GLY A 116 16.86 12.94 24.18
N LEU A 117 17.85 12.88 23.27
CA LEU A 117 19.07 13.68 23.36
C LEU A 117 18.79 15.18 23.23
N SER A 118 17.98 15.61 22.27
CA SER A 118 17.64 17.03 22.11
C SER A 118 16.88 17.58 23.34
N THR A 119 15.96 16.76 23.91
CA THR A 119 15.27 17.07 25.16
C THR A 119 16.27 17.20 26.33
N ALA A 120 17.20 16.27 26.45
CA ALA A 120 18.22 16.28 27.51
C ALA A 120 19.14 17.50 27.41
N LEU A 121 19.51 17.93 26.22
CA LEU A 121 20.34 19.13 26.00
C LEU A 121 19.61 20.40 26.42
N VAL A 122 18.33 20.56 26.05
CA VAL A 122 17.52 21.71 26.46
C VAL A 122 17.28 21.70 27.96
N TYR A 123 16.92 20.56 28.55
CA TYR A 123 16.79 20.39 30.00
C TYR A 123 18.09 20.78 30.72
N GLY A 124 19.22 20.24 30.30
CA GLY A 124 20.51 20.51 30.93
C GLY A 124 20.92 21.97 30.91
N ALA A 125 20.66 22.66 29.77
CA ALA A 125 20.92 24.10 29.64
C ALA A 125 20.04 24.94 30.58
N LEU A 126 18.73 24.67 30.64
CA LEU A 126 17.77 25.42 31.45
C LEU A 126 18.03 25.16 32.97
N SER A 127 18.19 23.89 33.37
CA SER A 127 18.48 23.50 34.75
C SER A 127 19.85 24.03 35.23
N GLY A 128 20.83 24.09 34.31
CA GLY A 128 22.13 24.72 34.60
C GLY A 128 22.01 26.22 34.89
N VAL A 129 21.21 26.95 34.10
CA VAL A 129 20.91 28.37 34.38
C VAL A 129 20.12 28.54 35.67
N ALA A 130 19.23 27.61 36.01
CA ALA A 130 18.48 27.59 37.26
C ALA A 130 19.34 27.23 38.50
N GLY A 131 20.63 26.86 38.32
CA GLY A 131 21.56 26.54 39.39
C GLY A 131 21.36 25.14 39.97
N GLU A 132 20.76 24.23 39.26
CA GLU A 132 20.60 22.85 39.70
C GLU A 132 21.96 22.13 39.78
N ARG A 133 22.08 21.12 40.68
CA ARG A 133 23.32 20.38 40.88
C ARG A 133 23.66 19.52 39.65
N LEU A 134 24.91 19.58 39.21
CA LEU A 134 25.39 18.85 38.04
C LEU A 134 25.07 17.33 38.05
N PRO A 135 25.21 16.59 39.17
CA PRO A 135 24.86 15.17 39.22
C PRO A 135 23.36 14.90 38.96
N VAL A 136 22.48 15.81 39.43
CA VAL A 136 21.02 15.71 39.20
C VAL A 136 20.70 15.97 37.73
N ILE A 137 21.31 17.00 37.15
CA ILE A 137 21.18 17.31 35.70
C ILE A 137 21.64 16.11 34.89
N ALA A 138 22.81 15.55 35.19
CA ALA A 138 23.37 14.42 34.46
C ALA A 138 22.48 13.16 34.54
N ALA A 139 21.95 12.85 35.74
CA ALA A 139 21.04 11.71 35.92
C ALA A 139 19.75 11.88 35.14
N ASN A 140 19.08 13.01 35.23
CA ASN A 140 17.85 13.29 34.52
C ASN A 140 18.06 13.35 32.99
N ALA A 141 19.15 13.93 32.51
CA ALA A 141 19.53 13.91 31.10
C ALA A 141 19.72 12.46 30.60
N GLY A 142 20.37 11.61 31.39
CA GLY A 142 20.50 10.17 31.12
C GLY A 142 19.13 9.47 31.03
N TYR A 143 18.21 9.77 31.95
CA TYR A 143 16.84 9.22 31.89
C TYR A 143 16.04 9.71 30.68
N LEU A 144 16.18 10.97 30.27
CA LEU A 144 15.53 11.49 29.07
C LEU A 144 16.03 10.80 27.79
N VAL A 145 17.33 10.54 27.68
CA VAL A 145 17.89 9.75 26.57
C VAL A 145 17.39 8.30 26.63
N ALA A 146 17.37 7.68 27.80
CA ALA A 146 16.84 6.34 28.00
C ALA A 146 15.34 6.25 27.60
N GLY A 147 14.54 7.25 27.98
CA GLY A 147 13.14 7.37 27.58
C GLY A 147 12.96 7.41 26.06
N GLY A 148 13.81 8.13 25.35
CA GLY A 148 13.85 8.16 23.87
C GLY A 148 14.20 6.80 23.27
N LEU A 149 15.18 6.08 23.84
CA LEU A 149 15.55 4.72 23.44
C LEU A 149 14.41 3.72 23.67
N ILE A 150 13.78 3.79 24.85
CA ILE A 150 12.63 2.96 25.21
C ILE A 150 11.48 3.23 24.23
N ALA A 151 11.17 4.50 23.91
CA ALA A 151 10.16 4.87 22.95
C ALA A 151 10.40 4.24 21.58
N ALA A 152 11.62 4.30 21.07
CA ALA A 152 11.98 3.70 19.79
C ALA A 152 11.87 2.16 19.82
N ALA A 153 12.38 1.51 20.86
CA ALA A 153 12.33 0.05 21.01
C ALA A 153 10.89 -0.47 21.08
N PHE A 154 10.04 0.18 21.89
CA PHE A 154 8.63 -0.17 21.99
C PHE A 154 7.86 0.13 20.70
N ALA A 155 8.13 1.26 20.04
CA ALA A 155 7.48 1.58 18.76
C ALA A 155 7.78 0.51 17.72
N VAL A 156 9.04 0.07 17.60
CA VAL A 156 9.44 -1.00 16.68
C VAL A 156 8.81 -2.34 17.07
N GLY A 157 8.93 -2.75 18.33
CA GLY A 157 8.41 -4.04 18.78
C GLY A 157 6.88 -4.15 18.69
N SER A 158 6.17 -3.09 19.05
CA SER A 158 4.71 -3.06 19.00
C SER A 158 4.15 -2.94 17.58
N THR A 159 4.91 -2.38 16.63
CA THR A 159 4.47 -2.29 15.21
C THR A 159 4.08 -3.65 14.67
N PHE A 160 4.88 -4.69 14.85
CA PHE A 160 4.56 -6.05 14.38
C PHE A 160 3.29 -6.63 15.00
N ILE A 161 3.03 -6.29 16.27
CA ILE A 161 1.82 -6.73 16.97
C ILE A 161 0.58 -6.04 16.38
N PHE A 162 0.64 -4.73 16.23
CA PHE A 162 -0.47 -3.93 15.71
C PHE A 162 -0.74 -4.18 14.23
N GLU A 163 0.30 -4.33 13.40
CA GLU A 163 0.16 -4.74 12.00
C GLU A 163 -0.64 -6.04 11.85
N ARG A 164 -0.36 -7.00 12.73
CA ARG A 164 -1.03 -8.30 12.71
C ARG A 164 -2.44 -8.24 13.30
N LEU A 165 -2.62 -7.44 14.36
CA LEU A 165 -3.92 -7.29 15.05
C LEU A 165 -4.93 -6.54 14.17
N PHE A 166 -4.50 -5.49 13.50
CA PHE A 166 -5.37 -4.63 12.69
C PHE A 166 -5.31 -4.94 11.19
N ASN A 167 -4.40 -5.81 10.77
CA ASN A 167 -4.20 -6.20 9.37
C ASN A 167 -3.95 -5.01 8.41
N VAL A 168 -3.19 -4.01 8.85
CA VAL A 168 -2.93 -2.76 8.10
C VAL A 168 -1.68 -2.85 7.24
N ALA A 169 -1.70 -2.13 6.11
CA ALA A 169 -0.59 -1.99 5.16
C ALA A 169 0.42 -0.93 5.60
N THR A 170 1.24 -1.19 6.63
CA THR A 170 2.34 -0.27 6.94
C THR A 170 3.41 -0.29 5.85
N VAL A 171 4.22 0.78 5.80
CA VAL A 171 5.35 0.86 4.85
C VAL A 171 6.31 -0.33 4.99
N MET A 172 6.49 -0.84 6.21
CA MET A 172 7.36 -1.99 6.46
C MET A 172 6.81 -3.26 5.87
N ARG A 173 5.54 -3.57 6.17
CA ARG A 173 4.87 -4.75 5.68
C ARG A 173 4.75 -4.75 4.16
N LEU A 174 4.46 -3.60 3.56
CA LEU A 174 4.45 -3.46 2.10
C LEU A 174 5.84 -3.72 1.49
N ARG A 175 6.93 -3.29 2.14
CA ARG A 175 8.30 -3.56 1.67
C ARG A 175 8.69 -5.04 1.77
N GLU A 176 8.26 -5.71 2.83
CA GLU A 176 8.45 -7.16 2.99
C GLU A 176 7.73 -7.93 1.88
N LEU A 177 6.54 -7.49 1.47
CA LEU A 177 5.77 -8.09 0.38
C LEU A 177 6.40 -7.86 -1.01
N LEU A 178 7.29 -6.88 -1.17
CA LEU A 178 8.05 -6.67 -2.41
C LEU A 178 9.34 -7.45 -2.48
N ASP A 179 9.73 -8.15 -1.41
CA ASP A 179 10.92 -8.98 -1.42
C ASP A 179 10.72 -10.18 -2.36
N THR A 180 11.65 -10.37 -3.29
CA THR A 180 11.63 -11.49 -4.25
C THR A 180 11.76 -12.86 -3.56
N GLY A 181 12.27 -12.89 -2.32
CA GLY A 181 12.28 -14.07 -1.45
C GLY A 181 10.92 -14.37 -0.80
N ASN A 182 9.89 -13.54 -0.99
CA ASN A 182 8.54 -13.82 -0.49
C ASN A 182 7.99 -15.09 -1.15
N LYS A 183 7.57 -16.05 -0.31
CA LYS A 183 7.14 -17.39 -0.77
C LYS A 183 6.02 -17.33 -1.80
N LEU A 184 5.10 -16.39 -1.67
CA LEU A 184 3.94 -16.29 -2.54
C LEU A 184 4.33 -15.73 -3.93
N LEU A 185 5.26 -14.75 -3.97
CA LEU A 185 5.81 -14.25 -5.23
C LEU A 185 6.72 -15.28 -5.91
N ALA A 186 7.51 -16.02 -5.14
CA ALA A 186 8.30 -17.13 -5.68
C ALA A 186 7.41 -18.21 -6.29
N GLN A 187 6.33 -18.59 -5.62
CA GLN A 187 5.34 -19.54 -6.15
C GLN A 187 4.68 -19.00 -7.43
N LEU A 188 4.34 -17.70 -7.49
CA LEU A 188 3.79 -17.09 -8.70
C LEU A 188 4.79 -17.16 -9.86
N PHE A 189 6.06 -16.86 -9.60
CA PHE A 189 7.14 -16.97 -10.60
C PHE A 189 7.33 -18.40 -11.12
N GLU A 190 7.31 -19.39 -10.23
CA GLU A 190 7.53 -20.81 -10.58
C GLU A 190 6.34 -21.42 -11.32
N SER A 191 5.11 -21.15 -10.87
CA SER A 191 3.90 -21.83 -11.35
C SER A 191 3.16 -21.06 -12.46
N ALA A 192 3.30 -19.73 -12.50
CA ALA A 192 2.63 -18.85 -13.45
C ALA A 192 3.56 -17.71 -13.91
N PRO A 193 4.69 -18.02 -14.61
CA PRO A 193 5.71 -17.02 -14.95
C PRO A 193 5.16 -15.89 -15.82
N GLY A 194 4.23 -16.17 -16.73
CA GLY A 194 3.59 -15.14 -17.55
C GLY A 194 2.79 -14.14 -16.71
N THR A 195 2.00 -14.63 -15.74
CA THR A 195 1.29 -13.80 -14.79
C THR A 195 2.25 -12.99 -13.92
N TYR A 196 3.35 -13.59 -13.46
CA TYR A 196 4.38 -12.86 -12.70
C TYR A 196 4.93 -11.66 -13.49
N HIS A 197 5.31 -11.86 -14.75
CA HIS A 197 5.84 -10.77 -15.59
C HIS A 197 4.78 -9.70 -15.90
N HIS A 198 3.53 -10.12 -16.15
CA HIS A 198 2.41 -9.20 -16.28
C HIS A 198 2.24 -8.35 -15.01
N SER A 199 2.17 -9.00 -13.84
CA SER A 199 2.01 -8.34 -12.54
C SER A 199 3.15 -7.36 -12.26
N LEU A 200 4.39 -7.67 -12.66
CA LEU A 200 5.53 -6.76 -12.55
C LEU A 200 5.34 -5.49 -13.39
N ASN A 201 4.84 -5.63 -14.62
CA ASN A 201 4.58 -4.50 -15.51
C ASN A 201 3.45 -3.62 -14.97
N VAL A 202 2.33 -4.23 -14.55
CA VAL A 202 1.19 -3.54 -13.91
C VAL A 202 1.64 -2.79 -12.66
N ALA A 203 2.43 -3.43 -11.80
CA ALA A 203 2.98 -2.82 -10.59
C ALA A 203 3.85 -1.59 -10.88
N ASN A 204 4.70 -1.66 -11.94
CA ASN A 204 5.53 -0.53 -12.33
C ASN A 204 4.69 0.64 -12.88
N LEU A 205 3.70 0.36 -13.72
CA LEU A 205 2.79 1.37 -14.26
C LEU A 205 1.97 2.02 -13.15
N ALA A 206 1.33 1.23 -12.29
CA ALA A 206 0.50 1.75 -11.19
C ALA A 206 1.31 2.56 -10.18
N ALA A 207 2.49 2.06 -9.76
CA ALA A 207 3.35 2.76 -8.81
C ALA A 207 3.87 4.08 -9.34
N GLY A 208 4.31 4.12 -10.60
CA GLY A 208 4.80 5.36 -11.18
C GLY A 208 3.69 6.40 -11.39
N ALA A 209 2.50 5.97 -11.79
CA ALA A 209 1.33 6.83 -11.84
C ALA A 209 0.96 7.37 -10.44
N ALA A 210 0.97 6.51 -9.42
CA ALA A 210 0.72 6.90 -8.03
C ALA A 210 1.69 7.98 -7.55
N GLN A 211 2.99 7.87 -7.88
CA GLN A 211 3.99 8.89 -7.56
C GLN A 211 3.66 10.25 -8.20
N ARG A 212 3.18 10.25 -9.44
CA ARG A 212 2.86 11.48 -10.18
C ARG A 212 1.68 12.25 -9.58
N ILE A 213 0.72 11.55 -9.01
CA ILE A 213 -0.47 12.16 -8.41
C ILE A 213 -0.39 12.25 -6.88
N GLY A 214 0.75 11.89 -6.25
CA GLY A 214 0.92 11.91 -4.80
C GLY A 214 0.08 10.88 -4.04
N ALA A 215 -0.29 9.76 -4.67
CA ALA A 215 -0.92 8.59 -4.04
C ALA A 215 0.13 7.66 -3.41
N ASN A 216 -0.32 6.63 -2.68
CA ASN A 216 0.58 5.66 -2.05
C ASN A 216 1.17 4.69 -3.11
N TRP A 217 2.29 5.11 -3.71
CA TRP A 217 2.97 4.34 -4.75
C TRP A 217 3.40 2.94 -4.29
N LEU A 218 3.71 2.77 -3.00
CA LEU A 218 4.17 1.50 -2.46
C LEU A 218 3.00 0.51 -2.38
N LEU A 219 1.83 0.96 -1.93
CA LEU A 219 0.60 0.16 -1.93
C LEU A 219 0.16 -0.18 -3.36
N ALA A 220 0.18 0.79 -4.28
CA ALA A 220 -0.13 0.53 -5.70
C ALA A 220 0.83 -0.50 -6.31
N ARG A 221 2.12 -0.45 -5.95
CA ARG A 221 3.12 -1.42 -6.42
C ARG A 221 2.85 -2.82 -5.89
N VAL A 222 2.62 -2.95 -4.58
CA VAL A 222 2.30 -4.25 -3.97
C VAL A 222 0.99 -4.79 -4.51
N GLY A 223 -0.05 -3.96 -4.59
CA GLY A 223 -1.32 -4.33 -5.21
C GLY A 223 -1.13 -4.88 -6.63
N GLY A 224 -0.35 -4.18 -7.46
CA GLY A 224 -0.01 -4.64 -8.81
C GLY A 224 0.75 -5.97 -8.84
N TYR A 225 1.64 -6.26 -7.88
CA TYR A 225 2.33 -7.55 -7.81
C TYR A 225 1.39 -8.71 -7.48
N TYR A 226 0.38 -8.49 -6.64
CA TYR A 226 -0.48 -9.54 -6.10
C TYR A 226 -1.88 -9.58 -6.71
N HIS A 227 -2.29 -8.61 -7.56
CA HIS A 227 -3.66 -8.53 -8.06
C HIS A 227 -4.16 -9.84 -8.70
N ASP A 228 -3.27 -10.51 -9.39
CA ASP A 228 -3.53 -11.73 -10.17
C ASP A 228 -3.08 -13.03 -9.49
N ILE A 229 -2.80 -13.00 -8.18
CA ILE A 229 -2.30 -14.18 -7.44
C ILE A 229 -3.23 -15.39 -7.52
N GLY A 230 -4.53 -15.17 -7.75
CA GLY A 230 -5.52 -16.22 -7.89
C GLY A 230 -5.36 -17.08 -9.15
N LYS A 231 -4.64 -16.62 -10.15
CA LYS A 231 -4.30 -17.39 -11.34
C LYS A 231 -3.41 -18.61 -11.03
N LEU A 232 -2.82 -18.64 -9.82
CA LEU A 232 -2.13 -19.83 -9.30
C LEU A 232 -3.02 -21.08 -9.20
N LEU A 233 -4.33 -20.90 -9.08
CA LEU A 233 -5.26 -22.03 -8.99
C LEU A 233 -5.28 -22.84 -10.29
N HIS A 234 -5.27 -22.14 -11.43
CA HIS A 234 -5.35 -22.75 -12.76
C HIS A 234 -4.55 -21.96 -13.80
N PRO A 235 -3.20 -21.90 -13.71
CA PRO A 235 -2.37 -21.03 -14.57
C PRO A 235 -2.57 -21.28 -16.08
N GLN A 236 -2.81 -22.52 -16.47
CA GLN A 236 -2.94 -22.95 -17.86
C GLN A 236 -4.16 -22.38 -18.61
N PHE A 237 -5.14 -21.86 -17.89
CA PHE A 237 -6.30 -21.20 -18.50
C PHE A 237 -6.01 -19.74 -18.92
N PHE A 238 -4.88 -19.17 -18.48
CA PHE A 238 -4.52 -17.79 -18.82
C PHE A 238 -3.45 -17.77 -19.90
N GLY A 239 -3.76 -17.02 -20.98
CA GLY A 239 -2.98 -17.02 -22.21
C GLY A 239 -1.51 -16.71 -22.02
N GLU A 240 -1.18 -15.82 -21.06
CA GLU A 240 0.19 -15.45 -20.72
C GLU A 240 1.04 -16.58 -20.14
N ASN A 241 0.42 -17.64 -19.58
CA ASN A 241 1.13 -18.80 -19.01
C ASN A 241 1.13 -20.01 -19.93
N ARG A 242 0.38 -19.97 -21.03
CA ARG A 242 0.15 -21.14 -21.87
C ARG A 242 1.35 -21.53 -22.74
N GLY A 243 2.16 -20.56 -23.16
CA GLY A 243 3.23 -20.81 -24.13
C GLY A 243 2.70 -21.39 -25.44
N GLU A 244 3.26 -22.53 -25.86
CA GLU A 244 2.86 -23.25 -27.08
C GLU A 244 1.71 -24.28 -26.86
N LEU A 245 1.17 -24.39 -25.64
CA LEU A 245 0.10 -25.35 -25.34
C LEU A 245 -1.22 -24.94 -26.04
N PRO A 246 -2.06 -25.94 -26.43
CA PRO A 246 -3.37 -25.69 -27.02
C PRO A 246 -4.24 -24.77 -26.16
N ASN A 247 -5.13 -24.02 -26.82
CA ASN A 247 -6.05 -23.12 -26.14
C ASN A 247 -7.24 -23.89 -25.56
N ILE A 248 -7.22 -24.20 -24.29
CA ILE A 248 -8.28 -24.95 -23.58
C ILE A 248 -9.67 -24.28 -23.80
N HIS A 249 -9.71 -22.95 -23.98
CA HIS A 249 -10.96 -22.22 -24.23
C HIS A 249 -11.57 -22.46 -25.62
N GLU A 250 -10.89 -23.18 -26.52
CA GLU A 250 -11.47 -23.60 -27.80
C GLU A 250 -12.33 -24.86 -27.66
N ASP A 251 -12.03 -25.67 -26.62
CA ASP A 251 -12.71 -26.95 -26.37
C ASP A 251 -13.89 -26.85 -25.39
N ILE A 252 -14.11 -25.67 -24.78
CA ILE A 252 -15.18 -25.44 -23.80
C ILE A 252 -16.06 -24.25 -24.20
N SER A 253 -17.29 -24.20 -23.65
CA SER A 253 -18.21 -23.12 -23.98
C SER A 253 -17.72 -21.75 -23.46
N PRO A 254 -18.12 -20.63 -24.11
CA PRO A 254 -17.78 -19.29 -23.63
C PRO A 254 -18.20 -19.01 -22.18
N GLU A 255 -19.34 -19.56 -21.75
CA GLU A 255 -19.84 -19.40 -20.37
C GLU A 255 -18.95 -20.14 -19.37
N LEU A 256 -18.51 -21.36 -19.71
CA LEU A 256 -17.59 -22.11 -18.83
C LEU A 256 -16.22 -21.45 -18.79
N SER A 257 -15.71 -20.97 -19.92
CA SER A 257 -14.50 -20.17 -20.02
C SER A 257 -14.57 -18.93 -19.11
N THR A 258 -15.68 -18.20 -19.19
CA THR A 258 -15.93 -17.01 -18.36
C THR A 258 -15.90 -17.37 -16.88
N LYS A 259 -16.58 -18.44 -16.49
CA LYS A 259 -16.62 -18.86 -15.07
C LYS A 259 -15.22 -19.11 -14.52
N VAL A 260 -14.36 -19.81 -15.27
CA VAL A 260 -12.97 -20.08 -14.88
C VAL A 260 -12.18 -18.78 -14.77
N ILE A 261 -12.37 -17.85 -15.73
CA ILE A 261 -11.69 -16.54 -15.68
C ILE A 261 -12.16 -15.73 -14.46
N LEU A 262 -13.48 -15.66 -14.20
CA LEU A 262 -14.01 -14.90 -13.06
C LEU A 262 -13.51 -15.45 -11.71
N GLU A 263 -13.29 -16.76 -11.61
CA GLU A 263 -12.91 -17.43 -10.37
C GLU A 263 -11.56 -16.96 -9.81
N HIS A 264 -10.62 -16.48 -10.66
CA HIS A 264 -9.30 -16.08 -10.17
C HIS A 264 -9.35 -14.93 -9.16
N VAL A 265 -10.32 -14.01 -9.27
CA VAL A 265 -10.47 -12.91 -8.30
C VAL A 265 -10.76 -13.45 -6.90
N GLN A 266 -11.76 -14.32 -6.79
CA GLN A 266 -12.13 -14.92 -5.50
C GLN A 266 -11.04 -15.88 -4.97
N ALA A 267 -10.38 -16.62 -5.85
CA ALA A 267 -9.22 -17.43 -5.51
C ALA A 267 -8.08 -16.58 -4.98
N GLY A 268 -7.82 -15.43 -5.63
CA GLY A 268 -6.82 -14.45 -5.19
C GLY A 268 -7.10 -13.90 -3.79
N VAL A 269 -8.33 -13.50 -3.52
CA VAL A 269 -8.76 -13.06 -2.18
C VAL A 269 -8.56 -14.19 -1.14
N THR A 270 -8.91 -15.42 -1.49
CA THR A 270 -8.75 -16.57 -0.60
C THR A 270 -7.29 -16.86 -0.28
N ILE A 271 -6.43 -16.87 -1.30
CA ILE A 271 -4.98 -17.07 -1.15
C ILE A 271 -4.37 -15.94 -0.31
N ALA A 272 -4.68 -14.69 -0.64
CA ALA A 272 -4.16 -13.52 0.06
C ALA A 272 -4.57 -13.49 1.54
N THR A 273 -5.82 -13.83 1.83
CA THR A 273 -6.34 -13.95 3.21
C THR A 273 -5.63 -15.07 3.97
N GLY A 274 -5.44 -16.23 3.35
CA GLY A 274 -4.72 -17.37 3.94
C GLY A 274 -3.25 -17.07 4.25
N HIS A 275 -2.64 -16.20 3.47
CA HIS A 275 -1.27 -15.70 3.68
C HIS A 275 -1.20 -14.43 4.52
N HIS A 276 -2.32 -13.99 5.09
CA HIS A 276 -2.42 -12.79 5.93
C HIS A 276 -1.89 -11.52 5.25
N LEU A 277 -2.16 -11.32 3.96
CA LEU A 277 -1.84 -10.06 3.30
C LEU A 277 -2.64 -8.90 3.94
N PRO A 278 -2.12 -7.66 3.92
CA PRO A 278 -2.87 -6.50 4.41
C PRO A 278 -4.23 -6.35 3.72
N ALA A 279 -5.20 -5.84 4.47
CA ALA A 279 -6.58 -5.67 3.98
C ALA A 279 -6.62 -4.82 2.69
N GLU A 280 -5.83 -3.75 2.64
CA GLU A 280 -5.76 -2.85 1.48
C GLU A 280 -5.21 -3.55 0.22
N VAL A 281 -4.34 -4.55 0.39
CA VAL A 281 -3.85 -5.38 -0.74
C VAL A 281 -4.93 -6.35 -1.18
N ILE A 282 -5.66 -6.96 -0.23
CA ILE A 282 -6.79 -7.85 -0.52
C ILE A 282 -7.90 -7.09 -1.26
N ASP A 283 -8.18 -5.85 -0.86
CA ASP A 283 -9.14 -4.99 -1.54
C ASP A 283 -8.73 -4.74 -3.00
N ILE A 284 -7.46 -4.44 -3.27
CA ILE A 284 -6.95 -4.28 -4.64
C ILE A 284 -7.14 -5.57 -5.45
N ILE A 285 -6.87 -6.75 -4.85
CA ILE A 285 -7.11 -8.05 -5.51
C ILE A 285 -8.60 -8.24 -5.84
N ALA A 286 -9.50 -7.85 -4.94
CA ALA A 286 -10.94 -7.97 -5.16
C ALA A 286 -11.46 -7.00 -6.25
N GLU A 287 -10.84 -5.83 -6.39
CA GLU A 287 -11.32 -4.68 -7.16
C GLU A 287 -10.70 -4.54 -8.55
N HIS A 288 -9.58 -5.24 -8.84
CA HIS A 288 -8.78 -4.99 -10.03
C HIS A 288 -9.48 -5.21 -11.37
N HIS A 289 -10.63 -5.87 -11.37
CA HIS A 289 -11.52 -5.97 -12.52
C HIS A 289 -12.86 -5.25 -12.34
N GLY A 290 -13.16 -4.74 -11.14
CA GLY A 290 -14.44 -4.12 -10.83
C GLY A 290 -15.62 -5.02 -11.19
N THR A 291 -16.58 -4.47 -11.94
CA THR A 291 -17.75 -5.19 -12.49
C THR A 291 -17.72 -5.23 -14.02
N THR A 292 -16.54 -5.26 -14.62
CA THR A 292 -16.39 -5.28 -16.08
C THR A 292 -16.84 -6.60 -16.71
N VAL A 293 -17.16 -6.58 -18.00
CA VAL A 293 -17.48 -7.78 -18.78
C VAL A 293 -16.19 -8.43 -19.28
N VAL A 294 -16.13 -9.76 -19.26
CA VAL A 294 -15.09 -10.54 -19.96
C VAL A 294 -15.44 -10.52 -21.45
N GLN A 295 -15.09 -9.40 -22.11
CA GLN A 295 -15.60 -9.02 -23.44
C GLN A 295 -15.39 -10.10 -24.50
N PHE A 296 -14.21 -10.72 -24.52
CA PHE A 296 -13.87 -11.75 -25.52
C PHE A 296 -14.87 -12.92 -25.53
N PHE A 297 -15.23 -13.44 -24.36
CA PHE A 297 -16.18 -14.56 -24.28
C PHE A 297 -17.62 -14.12 -24.46
N TYR A 298 -17.96 -12.90 -24.03
CA TYR A 298 -19.27 -12.34 -24.29
C TYR A 298 -19.50 -12.17 -25.80
N ASP A 299 -18.55 -11.62 -26.55
CA ASP A 299 -18.62 -11.44 -27.99
C ASP A 299 -18.73 -12.80 -28.71
N LYS A 300 -17.94 -13.80 -28.31
CA LYS A 300 -18.01 -15.15 -28.86
C LYS A 300 -19.38 -15.78 -28.60
N ALA A 301 -19.93 -15.68 -27.40
CA ALA A 301 -21.26 -16.22 -27.07
C ALA A 301 -22.39 -15.46 -27.79
N SER A 302 -22.28 -14.13 -27.93
CA SER A 302 -23.27 -13.27 -28.58
C SER A 302 -23.33 -13.50 -30.08
N ALA A 303 -22.25 -13.95 -30.71
CA ALA A 303 -22.23 -14.35 -32.11
C ALA A 303 -23.06 -15.63 -32.36
N GLU A 304 -23.19 -16.49 -31.36
CA GLU A 304 -23.96 -17.73 -31.45
C GLU A 304 -25.41 -17.58 -30.99
N ARG A 305 -25.70 -16.60 -30.12
CA ARG A 305 -27.03 -16.40 -29.49
C ARG A 305 -27.44 -14.93 -29.49
N ALA A 306 -28.51 -14.61 -30.20
CA ALA A 306 -29.10 -13.28 -30.19
C ALA A 306 -29.68 -12.93 -28.79
N ASN A 307 -29.58 -11.66 -28.40
CA ASN A 307 -30.12 -11.12 -27.16
C ASN A 307 -29.53 -11.71 -25.83
N LEU A 308 -28.27 -12.14 -25.86
CA LEU A 308 -27.58 -12.60 -24.65
C LEU A 308 -27.32 -11.43 -23.70
N SER A 309 -27.68 -11.58 -22.40
CA SER A 309 -27.37 -10.59 -21.38
C SER A 309 -25.87 -10.64 -21.01
N PRO A 310 -25.17 -9.50 -20.91
CA PRO A 310 -23.77 -9.46 -20.48
C PRO A 310 -23.56 -9.82 -19.00
N GLU A 311 -24.61 -9.90 -18.20
CA GLU A 311 -24.50 -10.09 -16.73
C GLU A 311 -23.80 -11.40 -16.34
N ALA A 312 -24.00 -12.47 -17.09
CA ALA A 312 -23.33 -13.76 -16.85
C ALA A 312 -21.82 -13.73 -17.15
N PHE A 313 -21.36 -12.68 -17.82
CA PHE A 313 -19.96 -12.48 -18.22
C PHE A 313 -19.28 -11.36 -17.44
N ARG A 314 -19.97 -10.78 -16.42
CA ARG A 314 -19.42 -9.71 -15.59
C ARG A 314 -18.71 -10.25 -14.37
N TYR A 315 -17.60 -9.59 -13.99
CA TYR A 315 -17.01 -9.72 -12.66
C TYR A 315 -18.00 -9.23 -11.59
N GLN A 316 -17.93 -9.85 -10.42
CA GLN A 316 -18.88 -9.58 -9.35
C GLN A 316 -18.50 -8.33 -8.52
N GLY A 317 -17.35 -7.72 -8.79
CA GLY A 317 -16.85 -6.57 -8.08
C GLY A 317 -16.19 -6.92 -6.75
N PRO A 318 -15.99 -5.95 -5.88
CA PRO A 318 -16.44 -4.54 -5.96
C PRO A 318 -15.73 -3.71 -7.02
N LYS A 319 -16.24 -2.49 -7.27
CA LYS A 319 -15.56 -1.49 -8.09
C LYS A 319 -14.38 -0.88 -7.33
N PRO A 320 -13.33 -0.40 -8.04
CA PRO A 320 -12.20 0.24 -7.38
C PRO A 320 -12.64 1.52 -6.66
N HIS A 321 -12.36 1.61 -5.35
CA HIS A 321 -12.80 2.71 -4.51
C HIS A 321 -11.65 3.58 -3.98
N THR A 322 -10.38 3.09 -3.99
CA THR A 322 -9.22 3.89 -3.62
C THR A 322 -8.49 4.41 -4.87
N ARG A 323 -7.61 5.39 -4.68
CA ARG A 323 -6.73 5.86 -5.76
C ARG A 323 -5.83 4.74 -6.24
N GLU A 324 -5.27 3.97 -5.32
CA GLU A 324 -4.34 2.89 -5.58
C GLU A 324 -4.99 1.70 -6.30
N SER A 325 -6.16 1.27 -5.86
CA SER A 325 -6.91 0.19 -6.54
C SER A 325 -7.35 0.61 -7.94
N THR A 326 -7.77 1.87 -8.11
CA THR A 326 -8.11 2.41 -9.43
C THR A 326 -6.90 2.45 -10.36
N LEU A 327 -5.72 2.80 -9.84
CA LEU A 327 -4.48 2.80 -10.65
C LEU A 327 -4.08 1.41 -11.08
N VAL A 328 -4.22 0.39 -10.22
CA VAL A 328 -3.96 -1.01 -10.60
C VAL A 328 -4.97 -1.47 -11.65
N PHE A 329 -6.26 -1.21 -11.46
CA PHE A 329 -7.33 -1.53 -12.41
C PHE A 329 -7.10 -0.93 -13.80
N LEU A 330 -6.67 0.34 -13.87
CA LEU A 330 -6.37 1.00 -15.16
C LEU A 330 -5.06 0.48 -15.77
N ALA A 331 -4.03 0.25 -14.96
CA ALA A 331 -2.73 -0.25 -15.40
C ALA A 331 -2.83 -1.68 -15.96
N ASP A 332 -3.63 -2.55 -15.31
CA ASP A 332 -3.92 -3.90 -15.78
C ASP A 332 -4.58 -3.87 -17.17
N GLY A 333 -5.66 -3.10 -17.33
CA GLY A 333 -6.36 -2.98 -18.60
C GLY A 333 -5.47 -2.42 -19.72
N VAL A 334 -4.61 -1.44 -19.42
CA VAL A 334 -3.71 -0.83 -20.40
C VAL A 334 -2.55 -1.79 -20.75
N GLU A 335 -1.97 -2.49 -19.78
CA GLU A 335 -0.89 -3.47 -20.04
C GLU A 335 -1.40 -4.64 -20.88
N ALA A 336 -2.57 -5.20 -20.52
CA ALA A 336 -3.17 -6.30 -21.25
C ALA A 336 -3.52 -5.90 -22.69
N ALA A 337 -4.07 -4.71 -22.90
CA ALA A 337 -4.39 -4.21 -24.23
C ALA A 337 -3.11 -3.93 -25.04
N ALA A 338 -2.06 -3.36 -24.43
CA ALA A 338 -0.80 -3.05 -25.11
C ALA A 338 -0.11 -4.31 -25.67
N ARG A 339 -0.20 -5.45 -24.97
CA ARG A 339 0.34 -6.73 -25.47
C ARG A 339 -0.29 -7.23 -26.77
N SER A 340 -1.51 -6.81 -27.06
CA SER A 340 -2.22 -7.22 -28.28
C SER A 340 -1.96 -6.34 -29.50
N LEU A 341 -1.23 -5.21 -29.33
CA LEU A 341 -0.89 -4.33 -30.43
C LEU A 341 0.15 -4.94 -31.35
N THR A 342 -0.15 -5.00 -32.63
CA THR A 342 0.80 -5.45 -33.68
C THR A 342 1.78 -4.35 -34.09
N LYS A 343 1.39 -3.08 -33.93
CA LYS A 343 2.24 -1.93 -34.24
C LYS A 343 2.29 -1.00 -33.04
N MET A 344 3.48 -0.77 -32.53
CA MET A 344 3.78 0.02 -31.35
C MET A 344 4.26 1.42 -31.74
N ASP A 345 3.38 2.28 -32.23
CA ASP A 345 3.69 3.70 -32.39
C ASP A 345 2.98 4.55 -31.36
N LYS A 346 3.43 5.81 -31.22
CA LYS A 346 2.89 6.72 -30.19
C LYS A 346 1.38 6.93 -30.33
N ALA A 347 0.88 7.08 -31.56
CA ALA A 347 -0.53 7.34 -31.80
C ALA A 347 -1.41 6.12 -31.45
N ALA A 348 -0.93 4.90 -31.77
CA ALA A 348 -1.61 3.67 -31.40
C ALA A 348 -1.68 3.48 -29.89
N LEU A 349 -0.58 3.74 -29.18
CA LEU A 349 -0.54 3.66 -27.72
C LEU A 349 -1.43 4.72 -27.05
N GLU A 350 -1.44 5.96 -27.57
CA GLU A 350 -2.31 7.03 -27.08
C GLU A 350 -3.78 6.67 -27.28
N GLY A 351 -4.15 6.23 -28.49
CA GLY A 351 -5.52 5.77 -28.78
C GLY A 351 -5.96 4.58 -27.94
N LEU A 352 -5.05 3.64 -27.66
CA LEU A 352 -5.32 2.49 -26.80
C LEU A 352 -5.59 2.93 -25.34
N ILE A 353 -4.72 3.77 -24.77
CA ILE A 353 -4.88 4.26 -23.38
C ILE A 353 -6.21 5.03 -23.28
N ASP A 354 -6.49 5.92 -24.23
CA ASP A 354 -7.73 6.68 -24.26
C ASP A 354 -8.96 5.76 -24.39
N GLY A 355 -8.89 4.75 -25.24
CA GLY A 355 -9.93 3.76 -25.40
C GLY A 355 -10.22 2.97 -24.12
N VAL A 356 -9.17 2.44 -23.47
CA VAL A 356 -9.32 1.69 -22.23
C VAL A 356 -9.92 2.57 -21.13
N VAL A 357 -9.38 3.76 -20.89
CA VAL A 357 -9.86 4.64 -19.82
C VAL A 357 -11.30 5.10 -20.11
N SER A 358 -11.62 5.51 -21.35
CA SER A 358 -12.96 5.94 -21.73
C SER A 358 -13.99 4.82 -21.58
N ALA A 359 -13.65 3.59 -21.97
CA ALA A 359 -14.53 2.45 -21.78
C ALA A 359 -14.84 2.20 -20.29
N ARG A 360 -13.83 2.32 -19.40
CA ARG A 360 -14.02 2.16 -17.96
C ARG A 360 -14.88 3.27 -17.35
N VAL A 361 -14.72 4.52 -17.82
CA VAL A 361 -15.57 5.65 -17.40
C VAL A 361 -17.01 5.43 -17.88
N THR A 362 -17.20 5.07 -19.14
CA THR A 362 -18.53 4.87 -19.74
C THR A 362 -19.29 3.71 -19.10
N ASP A 363 -18.60 2.61 -18.75
CA ASP A 363 -19.20 1.47 -18.02
C ASP A 363 -19.40 1.77 -16.52
N GLY A 364 -19.12 3.00 -16.06
CA GLY A 364 -19.33 3.43 -14.67
C GLY A 364 -18.42 2.73 -13.66
N GLN A 365 -17.29 2.18 -14.11
CA GLN A 365 -16.35 1.48 -13.22
C GLN A 365 -15.62 2.42 -12.29
N LEU A 366 -15.47 3.70 -12.64
CA LEU A 366 -14.80 4.71 -11.83
C LEU A 366 -15.77 5.51 -10.94
N ALA A 367 -17.03 5.08 -10.81
CA ALA A 367 -18.05 5.82 -10.04
C ALA A 367 -17.72 5.93 -8.54
N GLU A 368 -17.00 4.94 -7.99
CA GLU A 368 -16.57 4.91 -6.59
C GLU A 368 -15.11 5.34 -6.40
N SER A 369 -14.40 5.58 -7.50
CA SER A 369 -13.00 5.97 -7.51
C SER A 369 -12.77 7.35 -6.88
N GLN A 370 -11.68 7.48 -6.13
CA GLN A 370 -11.23 8.76 -5.55
C GLN A 370 -10.33 9.57 -6.50
N LEU A 371 -10.12 9.11 -7.76
CA LEU A 371 -9.35 9.86 -8.74
C LEU A 371 -10.16 11.02 -9.32
N THR A 372 -9.55 12.19 -9.36
CA THR A 372 -10.10 13.33 -10.08
C THR A 372 -9.86 13.23 -11.58
N LEU A 373 -10.65 13.91 -12.41
CA LEU A 373 -10.42 13.99 -13.86
C LEU A 373 -9.03 14.54 -14.22
N GLY A 374 -8.52 15.47 -13.42
CA GLY A 374 -7.17 16.00 -13.58
C GLY A 374 -6.09 14.95 -13.34
N GLU A 375 -6.26 14.13 -12.31
CA GLU A 375 -5.34 13.02 -12.02
C GLU A 375 -5.41 11.92 -13.07
N ILE A 376 -6.58 11.59 -13.59
CA ILE A 376 -6.74 10.62 -14.69
C ILE A 376 -5.92 11.07 -15.91
N ARG A 377 -5.90 12.37 -16.23
CA ARG A 377 -5.08 12.91 -17.31
C ARG A 377 -3.59 12.69 -17.04
N VAL A 378 -3.10 13.00 -15.85
CA VAL A 378 -1.70 12.78 -15.45
C VAL A 378 -1.33 11.29 -15.52
N VAL A 379 -2.24 10.41 -15.12
CA VAL A 379 -2.07 8.94 -15.21
C VAL A 379 -1.92 8.49 -16.65
N LYS A 380 -2.79 8.95 -17.56
CA LYS A 380 -2.72 8.65 -19.01
C LYS A 380 -1.39 9.10 -19.61
N ASP A 381 -0.97 10.34 -19.34
CA ASP A 381 0.30 10.89 -19.82
C ASP A 381 1.49 10.07 -19.31
N TYR A 382 1.46 9.61 -18.06
CA TYR A 382 2.49 8.75 -17.50
C TYR A 382 2.51 7.35 -18.13
N PHE A 383 1.35 6.73 -18.33
CA PHE A 383 1.24 5.42 -18.99
C PHE A 383 1.81 5.48 -20.40
N LEU A 384 1.45 6.50 -21.17
CA LEU A 384 1.96 6.71 -22.51
C LEU A 384 3.49 6.82 -22.53
N ALA A 385 4.05 7.70 -21.69
CA ALA A 385 5.51 7.88 -21.60
C ALA A 385 6.23 6.59 -21.20
N SER A 386 5.66 5.83 -20.26
CA SER A 386 6.24 4.57 -19.77
C SER A 386 6.21 3.48 -20.84
N LEU A 387 5.10 3.32 -21.56
CA LEU A 387 4.97 2.31 -22.63
C LEU A 387 5.86 2.64 -23.83
N ILE A 388 5.95 3.91 -24.24
CA ILE A 388 6.90 4.35 -25.28
C ILE A 388 8.33 3.99 -24.87
N SER A 389 8.73 4.31 -23.64
CA SER A 389 10.09 3.99 -23.15
C SER A 389 10.36 2.49 -23.15
N PHE A 390 9.41 1.69 -22.69
CA PHE A 390 9.53 0.23 -22.62
C PHE A 390 9.69 -0.42 -24.00
N TYR A 391 8.87 0.00 -24.97
CA TYR A 391 8.90 -0.60 -26.31
C TYR A 391 10.00 -0.03 -27.21
N HIS A 392 10.39 1.23 -27.05
CA HIS A 392 11.52 1.81 -27.79
C HIS A 392 12.87 1.14 -27.46
N VAL A 393 13.09 0.79 -26.19
CA VAL A 393 14.30 0.03 -25.80
C VAL A 393 14.33 -1.34 -26.48
N ARG A 394 13.19 -1.98 -26.65
CA ARG A 394 13.06 -3.29 -27.29
C ARG A 394 13.33 -3.23 -28.81
N ASP A 395 12.77 -2.24 -29.48
CA ASP A 395 13.01 -2.04 -30.94
C ASP A 395 14.47 -1.73 -31.25
N ALA A 396 15.15 -0.95 -30.40
CA ALA A 396 16.56 -0.65 -30.56
C ALA A 396 17.46 -1.90 -30.46
N TYR A 397 17.13 -2.85 -29.59
CA TYR A 397 17.86 -4.12 -29.48
C TYR A 397 17.59 -5.06 -30.65
N LEU A 398 16.33 -5.19 -31.08
CA LEU A 398 15.98 -6.05 -32.22
C LEU A 398 16.56 -5.55 -33.52
N SER A 399 16.55 -4.23 -33.78
CA SER A 399 17.20 -3.64 -34.95
C SER A 399 18.71 -3.78 -34.95
N ALA A 400 19.36 -3.83 -33.78
CA ALA A 400 20.80 -4.10 -33.67
C ALA A 400 21.15 -5.58 -33.94
N GLU A 401 20.32 -6.52 -33.55
CA GLU A 401 20.48 -7.95 -33.86
C GLU A 401 20.25 -8.23 -35.35
N GLU A 402 19.20 -7.69 -35.96
CA GLU A 402 18.95 -7.81 -37.39
C GLU A 402 20.04 -7.14 -38.27
N ALA A 403 20.64 -6.05 -37.81
CA ALA A 403 21.77 -5.40 -38.48
C ALA A 403 23.07 -6.24 -38.39
N ASN A 404 23.23 -7.00 -37.30
CA ASN A 404 24.38 -7.88 -37.10
C ASN A 404 24.28 -9.21 -37.87
N GLU A 405 23.06 -9.69 -38.15
CA GLU A 405 22.85 -10.90 -38.96
C GLU A 405 22.95 -10.65 -40.47
N ARG A 406 22.97 -9.38 -40.92
CA ARG A 406 23.12 -8.97 -42.33
C ARG A 406 24.52 -8.49 -42.68
N SER A 407 25.43 -8.44 -41.73
CA SER A 407 26.87 -8.12 -41.94
C SER A 407 27.74 -9.38 -41.91
#